data_0c92f25da3a82802b9d71fda76028d17
#
_entry.id   0c92f25da3a82802b9d71fda76028d17
#
_cell.length_a   1.000
_cell.length_b   1.000
_cell.length_c   1.000
_cell.angle_alpha   90.00
_cell.angle_beta   90.00
_cell.angle_gamma   90.00
#
_symmetry.space_group_name_H-M   'P 1'
#
loop_
_entity.id
_entity.type
_entity.pdbx_description
1 polymer ?
#
loop_
_entity_poly.entity_id
_entity_poly.type
_entity_poly.pdbx_seq_one_letter_code
_entity_poly.pdbx_strand_id
1 'polypeptide(L)'
;VSESAPRPTLEAVAARAGVSRATVSRVVNGFDGVREPLAERVRRAVDELGYVPNQAARSLVTRRHDAVAVIVAEPETRVFADPFFARQLRGISKELTAHDNQLVLLLTEDRDDHARVARYLAGGHVDGALVFSLHIDDPLPGLIQRAGLPTVFGGRPHWNGGEDGVRYVDTDNRGGARDAVRHLLSLGRSRIAHITGALDQTSAVDRLDGFRDVMADTDPALVEEGDFTAASGERAMRELLGRRPDLDAVFAGNDLMAAGALRALREHGRRVPDDVAVVGFDDMLPIAEQTEPPLTTVRQDIEEMGRLMARLLLRDLEPGTAPDETAGAGPSGVVLPVTLVRRASA
;
A
#
# COMPACT_ATOMS: atom_id res chain seq x y z
N VAL A 1 -5.56 -6.13 44.92
CA VAL A 1 -4.49 -5.57 44.06
C VAL A 1 -3.31 -6.52 44.15
N SER A 2 -3.12 -7.39 43.17
CA SER A 2 -1.98 -8.31 43.11
C SER A 2 -0.75 -7.48 42.77
N GLU A 3 0.23 -7.41 43.66
CA GLU A 3 1.55 -6.85 43.36
C GLU A 3 2.15 -7.67 42.23
N SER A 4 2.28 -7.06 41.03
CA SER A 4 2.98 -7.68 39.91
C SER A 4 4.44 -7.83 40.32
N ALA A 5 4.98 -9.06 40.23
CA ALA A 5 6.40 -9.32 40.47
C ALA A 5 7.26 -8.35 39.61
N PRO A 6 8.33 -7.77 40.15
CA PRO A 6 9.16 -6.81 39.44
C PRO A 6 9.72 -7.50 38.17
N ARG A 7 9.64 -6.79 37.03
CA ARG A 7 10.16 -7.29 35.76
C ARG A 7 11.66 -7.64 35.91
N PRO A 8 12.08 -8.81 35.40
CA PRO A 8 13.50 -9.17 35.40
C PRO A 8 14.36 -8.06 34.79
N THR A 9 15.52 -7.82 35.38
CA THR A 9 16.46 -6.80 34.89
C THR A 9 17.67 -7.44 34.23
N LEU A 10 18.43 -6.65 33.49
CA LEU A 10 19.68 -7.09 32.86
C LEU A 10 20.71 -7.57 33.92
N GLU A 11 20.67 -6.98 35.11
CA GLU A 11 21.45 -7.38 36.29
C GLU A 11 21.05 -8.75 36.83
N ALA A 12 19.74 -9.06 36.85
CA ALA A 12 19.24 -10.36 37.27
C ALA A 12 19.69 -11.47 36.30
N VAL A 13 19.65 -11.20 34.99
CA VAL A 13 20.16 -12.12 33.96
C VAL A 13 21.68 -12.31 34.13
N ALA A 14 22.45 -11.25 34.39
CA ALA A 14 23.90 -11.33 34.60
C ALA A 14 24.25 -12.18 35.83
N ALA A 15 23.55 -11.99 36.94
CA ALA A 15 23.70 -12.81 38.15
C ALA A 15 23.35 -14.26 37.89
N ARG A 16 22.23 -14.53 37.19
CA ARG A 16 21.77 -15.90 36.88
C ARG A 16 22.71 -16.65 35.93
N ALA A 17 23.23 -15.95 34.90
CA ALA A 17 24.18 -16.49 33.94
C ALA A 17 25.63 -16.56 34.47
N GLY A 18 25.96 -15.88 35.58
CA GLY A 18 27.32 -15.80 36.13
C GLY A 18 28.29 -15.06 35.20
N VAL A 19 27.84 -13.98 34.59
CA VAL A 19 28.63 -13.14 33.68
C VAL A 19 28.45 -11.66 34.01
N SER A 20 29.24 -10.77 33.38
CA SER A 20 29.07 -9.33 33.54
C SER A 20 27.82 -8.82 32.83
N ARG A 21 27.25 -7.69 33.32
CA ARG A 21 26.17 -6.97 32.64
C ARG A 21 26.53 -6.64 31.18
N ALA A 22 27.77 -6.26 30.92
CA ALA A 22 28.26 -5.96 29.58
C ALA A 22 28.23 -7.19 28.65
N THR A 23 28.53 -8.38 29.19
CA THR A 23 28.41 -9.65 28.45
C THR A 23 26.97 -9.96 28.10
N VAL A 24 26.04 -9.81 29.07
CA VAL A 24 24.60 -9.99 28.80
C VAL A 24 24.11 -9.02 27.75
N SER A 25 24.47 -7.73 27.88
CA SER A 25 24.07 -6.70 26.91
C SER A 25 24.56 -7.03 25.49
N ARG A 26 25.79 -7.53 25.33
CA ARG A 26 26.31 -7.93 24.02
C ARG A 26 25.54 -9.11 23.43
N VAL A 27 25.26 -10.14 24.21
CA VAL A 27 24.54 -11.34 23.75
C VAL A 27 23.10 -10.99 23.37
N VAL A 28 22.41 -10.22 24.22
CA VAL A 28 21.01 -9.85 24.03
C VAL A 28 20.83 -8.89 22.82
N ASN A 29 21.83 -8.07 22.52
CA ASN A 29 21.80 -7.16 21.38
C ASN A 29 22.46 -7.72 20.11
N GLY A 30 22.88 -9.01 20.12
CA GLY A 30 23.45 -9.67 18.93
C GLY A 30 24.85 -9.21 18.55
N PHE A 31 25.60 -8.56 19.45
CA PHE A 31 26.98 -8.15 19.14
C PHE A 31 27.96 -9.34 19.19
N ASP A 32 28.81 -9.40 18.20
CA ASP A 32 29.90 -10.38 18.12
C ASP A 32 30.93 -10.26 19.26
N GLY A 33 31.73 -11.32 19.47
CA GLY A 33 32.84 -11.32 20.39
C GLY A 33 32.56 -11.96 21.76
N VAL A 34 31.39 -12.54 21.97
CA VAL A 34 31.10 -13.39 23.14
C VAL A 34 31.28 -14.86 22.74
N ARG A 35 32.11 -15.62 23.51
CA ARG A 35 32.33 -17.05 23.25
C ARG A 35 31.01 -17.81 23.39
N GLU A 36 30.74 -18.75 22.46
CA GLU A 36 29.46 -19.46 22.38
C GLU A 36 29.00 -20.13 23.70
N PRO A 37 29.87 -20.78 24.51
CA PRO A 37 29.41 -21.33 25.79
C PRO A 37 28.91 -20.27 26.78
N LEU A 38 29.38 -19.02 26.68
CA LEU A 38 28.90 -17.91 27.51
C LEU A 38 27.60 -17.34 26.95
N ALA A 39 27.49 -17.26 25.63
CA ALA A 39 26.28 -16.81 24.96
C ALA A 39 25.10 -17.75 25.26
N GLU A 40 25.30 -19.05 25.19
CA GLU A 40 24.28 -20.06 25.55
C GLU A 40 23.81 -19.93 27.00
N ARG A 41 24.75 -19.70 27.95
CA ARG A 41 24.41 -19.50 29.38
C ARG A 41 23.52 -18.24 29.54
N VAL A 42 23.82 -17.19 28.82
CA VAL A 42 23.02 -15.94 28.86
C VAL A 42 21.64 -16.21 28.27
N ARG A 43 21.51 -16.83 27.08
CA ARG A 43 20.24 -17.16 26.45
C ARG A 43 19.35 -17.99 27.37
N ARG A 44 19.92 -19.03 28.01
CA ARG A 44 19.20 -19.85 28.98
C ARG A 44 18.71 -19.05 30.19
N ALA A 45 19.54 -18.15 30.73
CA ALA A 45 19.14 -17.30 31.84
C ALA A 45 18.05 -16.28 31.43
N VAL A 46 18.07 -15.77 30.18
CA VAL A 46 16.99 -14.93 29.60
C VAL A 46 15.67 -15.71 29.58
N ASP A 47 15.69 -16.93 29.05
CA ASP A 47 14.49 -17.78 28.93
C ASP A 47 13.94 -18.17 30.32
N GLU A 48 14.81 -18.60 31.26
CA GLU A 48 14.41 -18.99 32.61
C GLU A 48 13.79 -17.85 33.40
N LEU A 49 14.28 -16.62 33.22
CA LEU A 49 13.77 -15.43 33.93
C LEU A 49 12.61 -14.75 33.20
N GLY A 50 12.33 -15.12 31.93
CA GLY A 50 11.39 -14.40 31.09
C GLY A 50 11.84 -12.94 30.86
N TYR A 51 13.15 -12.71 30.76
CA TYR A 51 13.67 -11.36 30.54
C TYR A 51 13.39 -10.90 29.11
N VAL A 52 12.69 -9.79 28.98
CA VAL A 52 12.49 -9.10 27.70
C VAL A 52 13.39 -7.86 27.66
N PRO A 53 14.26 -7.74 26.66
CA PRO A 53 15.10 -6.55 26.49
C PRO A 53 14.26 -5.28 26.47
N ASN A 54 14.73 -4.23 27.15
CA ASN A 54 14.08 -2.93 27.10
C ASN A 54 14.40 -2.27 25.74
N GLN A 55 13.38 -2.15 24.90
CA GLN A 55 13.49 -1.56 23.55
C GLN A 55 14.10 -0.14 23.61
N ALA A 56 13.67 0.69 24.58
CA ALA A 56 14.19 2.03 24.75
C ALA A 56 15.70 2.06 25.10
N ALA A 57 16.17 1.09 25.88
CA ALA A 57 17.59 0.96 26.17
C ALA A 57 18.37 0.42 24.96
N ARG A 58 17.78 -0.47 24.19
CA ARG A 58 18.35 -1.01 22.94
C ARG A 58 18.48 0.08 21.87
N SER A 59 17.43 0.87 21.64
CA SER A 59 17.44 1.94 20.65
C SER A 59 18.48 3.01 20.92
N LEU A 60 18.79 3.31 22.19
CA LEU A 60 19.88 4.22 22.56
C LEU A 60 21.27 3.71 22.13
N VAL A 61 21.46 2.37 22.11
CA VAL A 61 22.73 1.74 21.76
C VAL A 61 22.83 1.48 20.26
N THR A 62 21.77 0.94 19.66
CA THR A 62 21.74 0.53 18.25
C THR A 62 21.37 1.68 17.32
N ARG A 63 20.77 2.75 17.84
CA ARG A 63 20.10 3.82 17.07
C ARG A 63 19.02 3.29 16.14
N ARG A 64 18.40 2.13 16.47
CA ARG A 64 17.31 1.51 15.73
C ARG A 64 16.15 1.26 16.66
N HIS A 65 14.95 1.47 16.11
CA HIS A 65 13.69 1.26 16.82
C HIS A 65 13.05 -0.09 16.44
N ASP A 66 13.55 -0.74 15.37
CA ASP A 66 13.00 -1.94 14.76
C ASP A 66 11.50 -1.76 14.48
N ALA A 67 11.12 -0.57 14.02
CA ALA A 67 9.76 -0.16 13.75
C ALA A 67 9.68 0.69 12.47
N VAL A 68 8.66 0.44 11.66
CA VAL A 68 8.39 1.14 10.41
C VAL A 68 7.00 1.75 10.47
N ALA A 69 6.88 3.04 10.15
CA ALA A 69 5.60 3.70 9.99
C ALA A 69 4.97 3.30 8.64
N VAL A 70 3.70 2.92 8.66
CA VAL A 70 2.88 2.74 7.47
C VAL A 70 1.82 3.82 7.49
N ILE A 71 1.92 4.76 6.56
CA ILE A 71 1.08 5.96 6.50
C ILE A 71 0.11 5.81 5.34
N VAL A 72 -1.18 5.94 5.61
CA VAL A 72 -2.24 5.88 4.61
C VAL A 72 -2.99 7.21 4.62
N ALA A 73 -2.96 7.90 3.47
CA ALA A 73 -3.59 9.22 3.31
C ALA A 73 -5.06 9.08 2.87
N GLU A 74 -5.86 8.44 3.72
CA GLU A 74 -7.27 8.17 3.47
C GLU A 74 -8.08 8.18 4.78
N PRO A 75 -9.38 8.49 4.69
CA PRO A 75 -10.28 8.38 5.82
C PRO A 75 -10.29 6.95 6.41
N GLU A 76 -10.36 6.88 7.74
CA GLU A 76 -10.40 5.60 8.47
C GLU A 76 -11.50 4.68 7.93
N THR A 77 -12.69 5.23 7.68
CA THR A 77 -13.83 4.49 7.15
C THR A 77 -13.53 3.82 5.81
N ARG A 78 -12.72 4.46 4.95
CA ARG A 78 -12.29 3.90 3.67
C ARG A 78 -11.24 2.81 3.86
N VAL A 79 -10.23 3.07 4.67
CA VAL A 79 -9.12 2.12 4.91
C VAL A 79 -9.62 0.77 5.40
N PHE A 80 -10.63 0.75 6.29
CA PHE A 80 -11.18 -0.49 6.84
C PHE A 80 -12.30 -1.11 6.00
N ALA A 81 -12.92 -0.36 5.08
CA ALA A 81 -13.98 -0.88 4.21
C ALA A 81 -13.46 -1.45 2.87
N ASP A 82 -12.34 -0.94 2.37
CA ASP A 82 -11.78 -1.36 1.10
C ASP A 82 -10.72 -2.47 1.29
N PRO A 83 -10.95 -3.68 0.76
CA PRO A 83 -10.00 -4.79 0.86
C PRO A 83 -8.62 -4.53 0.25
N PHE A 84 -8.47 -3.51 -0.61
CA PHE A 84 -7.18 -3.09 -1.17
C PHE A 84 -6.16 -2.80 -0.07
N PHE A 85 -6.55 -1.99 0.91
CA PHE A 85 -5.65 -1.62 2.02
C PHE A 85 -5.27 -2.82 2.88
N ALA A 86 -6.22 -3.71 3.18
CA ALA A 86 -5.95 -4.92 3.95
C ALA A 86 -4.94 -5.84 3.25
N ARG A 87 -5.01 -5.99 1.92
CA ARG A 87 -4.06 -6.80 1.14
C ARG A 87 -2.67 -6.17 1.15
N GLN A 88 -2.57 -4.86 0.94
CA GLN A 88 -1.28 -4.16 0.95
C GLN A 88 -0.62 -4.21 2.32
N LEU A 89 -1.38 -3.91 3.38
CA LEU A 89 -0.91 -4.01 4.77
C LEU A 89 -0.45 -5.43 5.13
N ARG A 90 -1.15 -6.47 4.62
CA ARG A 90 -0.76 -7.87 4.82
C ARG A 90 0.60 -8.17 4.19
N GLY A 91 0.86 -7.69 2.98
CA GLY A 91 2.16 -7.84 2.32
C GLY A 91 3.27 -7.16 3.10
N ILE A 92 3.06 -5.92 3.51
CA ILE A 92 3.98 -5.13 4.34
C ILE A 92 4.25 -5.85 5.67
N SER A 93 3.20 -6.24 6.39
CA SER A 93 3.32 -6.88 7.71
C SER A 93 4.11 -8.18 7.66
N LYS A 94 3.88 -9.03 6.64
CA LYS A 94 4.63 -10.27 6.47
C LYS A 94 6.13 -10.04 6.29
N GLU A 95 6.51 -9.06 5.46
CA GLU A 95 7.92 -8.76 5.20
C GLU A 95 8.59 -8.14 6.43
N LEU A 96 7.93 -7.18 7.10
CA LEU A 96 8.45 -6.55 8.32
C LEU A 96 8.63 -7.58 9.45
N THR A 97 7.63 -8.44 9.66
CA THR A 97 7.70 -9.50 10.70
C THR A 97 8.83 -10.50 10.43
N ALA A 98 9.07 -10.86 9.16
CA ALA A 98 10.17 -11.75 8.80
C ALA A 98 11.56 -11.14 9.12
N HIS A 99 11.64 -9.84 9.32
CA HIS A 99 12.87 -9.10 9.67
C HIS A 99 12.80 -8.48 11.08
N ASP A 100 11.97 -9.02 11.97
CA ASP A 100 11.82 -8.55 13.37
C ASP A 100 11.47 -7.06 13.52
N ASN A 101 10.82 -6.47 12.50
CA ASN A 101 10.36 -5.08 12.54
C ASN A 101 8.87 -4.98 12.88
N GLN A 102 8.51 -3.98 13.68
CA GLN A 102 7.12 -3.66 14.04
C GLN A 102 6.48 -2.75 12.97
N LEU A 103 5.19 -2.96 12.71
CA LEU A 103 4.39 -2.08 11.88
C LEU A 103 3.63 -1.08 12.77
N VAL A 104 3.79 0.21 12.51
CA VAL A 104 3.04 1.29 13.15
C VAL A 104 2.14 1.92 12.10
N LEU A 105 0.82 1.66 12.18
CA LEU A 105 -0.15 2.23 11.24
C LEU A 105 -0.53 3.65 11.66
N LEU A 106 -0.40 4.59 10.73
CA LEU A 106 -0.77 5.99 10.88
C LEU A 106 -1.75 6.36 9.76
N LEU A 107 -2.94 6.82 10.14
CA LEU A 107 -3.96 7.28 9.19
C LEU A 107 -3.99 8.80 9.19
N THR A 108 -4.17 9.39 8.01
CA THR A 108 -4.24 10.84 7.85
C THR A 108 -5.40 11.20 6.94
N GLU A 109 -6.28 12.06 7.42
CA GLU A 109 -7.43 12.55 6.68
C GLU A 109 -7.37 14.06 6.46
N ASP A 110 -6.80 14.80 7.42
CA ASP A 110 -6.77 16.25 7.41
C ASP A 110 -5.40 16.85 7.80
N ARG A 111 -5.33 18.19 7.82
CA ARG A 111 -4.10 18.92 8.16
C ARG A 111 -3.62 18.70 9.58
N ASP A 112 -4.52 18.47 10.53
CA ASP A 112 -4.17 18.25 11.93
C ASP A 112 -3.53 16.87 12.09
N ASP A 113 -4.03 15.88 11.37
CA ASP A 113 -3.44 14.55 11.26
C ASP A 113 -2.04 14.61 10.65
N HIS A 114 -1.86 15.35 9.56
CA HIS A 114 -0.53 15.54 8.96
C HIS A 114 0.48 16.13 9.95
N ALA A 115 0.08 17.14 10.72
CA ALA A 115 0.93 17.74 11.74
C ALA A 115 1.25 16.75 12.88
N ARG A 116 0.30 15.92 13.28
CA ARG A 116 0.47 14.87 14.28
C ARG A 116 1.46 13.80 13.80
N VAL A 117 1.28 13.31 12.57
CA VAL A 117 2.18 12.33 11.95
C VAL A 117 3.59 12.91 11.80
N ALA A 118 3.73 14.14 11.30
CA ALA A 118 5.04 14.78 11.17
C ALA A 118 5.78 14.89 12.51
N ARG A 119 5.09 15.25 13.59
CA ARG A 119 5.69 15.27 14.94
C ARG A 119 6.10 13.88 15.43
N TYR A 120 5.30 12.86 15.15
CA TYR A 120 5.62 11.48 15.51
C TYR A 120 6.88 10.99 14.79
N LEU A 121 6.98 11.25 13.48
CA LEU A 121 8.13 10.89 12.67
C LEU A 121 9.40 11.62 13.12
N ALA A 122 9.31 12.93 13.37
CA ALA A 122 10.41 13.74 13.87
C ALA A 122 10.85 13.33 15.29
N GLY A 123 9.99 12.69 16.06
CA GLY A 123 10.29 12.18 17.41
C GLY A 123 11.19 10.95 17.42
N GLY A 124 11.56 10.39 16.26
CA GLY A 124 12.46 9.25 16.14
C GLY A 124 11.89 7.98 16.77
N HIS A 125 10.62 7.68 16.54
CA HIS A 125 9.95 6.47 17.04
C HIS A 125 9.98 5.30 16.05
N VAL A 126 10.39 5.57 14.81
CA VAL A 126 10.47 4.61 13.70
C VAL A 126 11.74 4.84 12.91
N ASP A 127 12.20 3.81 12.20
CA ASP A 127 13.43 3.84 11.42
C ASP A 127 13.20 4.30 9.97
N GLY A 128 11.96 4.18 9.47
CA GLY A 128 11.57 4.57 8.13
C GLY A 128 10.06 4.60 7.96
N ALA A 129 9.61 4.96 6.76
CA ALA A 129 8.20 5.09 6.43
C ALA A 129 7.83 4.42 5.10
N LEU A 130 6.65 3.82 5.06
CA LEU A 130 5.95 3.38 3.86
C LEU A 130 4.69 4.23 3.72
N VAL A 131 4.47 4.83 2.57
CA VAL A 131 3.35 5.77 2.35
C VAL A 131 2.59 5.38 1.12
N PHE A 132 1.27 5.31 1.16
CA PHE A 132 0.47 5.02 -0.01
C PHE A 132 -0.91 5.69 0.03
N SER A 133 -1.61 5.66 -1.11
CA SER A 133 -2.86 6.37 -1.34
C SER A 133 -2.72 7.89 -1.17
N LEU A 134 -1.66 8.45 -1.76
CA LEU A 134 -1.44 9.89 -1.77
C LEU A 134 -2.31 10.60 -2.79
N HIS A 135 -2.80 11.77 -2.43
CA HIS A 135 -3.43 12.72 -3.32
C HIS A 135 -2.38 13.69 -3.91
N ILE A 136 -2.67 14.28 -5.10
CA ILE A 136 -1.70 15.09 -5.86
C ILE A 136 -1.14 16.26 -5.03
N ASP A 137 -1.97 16.92 -4.24
CA ASP A 137 -1.59 18.10 -3.44
C ASP A 137 -1.31 17.73 -1.95
N ASP A 138 -1.04 16.45 -1.65
CA ASP A 138 -0.78 16.01 -0.29
C ASP A 138 0.54 16.59 0.24
N PRO A 139 0.53 17.25 1.42
CA PRO A 139 1.73 17.81 2.01
C PRO A 139 2.65 16.76 2.66
N LEU A 140 2.18 15.52 2.87
CA LEU A 140 2.92 14.45 3.55
C LEU A 140 4.30 14.17 2.98
N PRO A 141 4.50 14.07 1.65
CA PRO A 141 5.83 13.82 1.10
C PRO A 141 6.85 14.85 1.54
N GLY A 142 6.49 16.14 1.48
CA GLY A 142 7.36 17.22 1.94
C GLY A 142 7.60 17.23 3.46
N LEU A 143 6.61 16.80 4.25
CA LEU A 143 6.75 16.67 5.71
C LEU A 143 7.71 15.54 6.08
N ILE A 144 7.60 14.39 5.41
CA ILE A 144 8.45 13.21 5.64
C ILE A 144 9.90 13.50 5.20
N GLN A 145 10.07 14.16 4.05
CA GLN A 145 11.40 14.57 3.57
C GLN A 145 12.12 15.46 4.60
N ARG A 146 11.41 16.42 5.20
CA ARG A 146 11.98 17.27 6.26
C ARG A 146 12.32 16.48 7.53
N ALA A 147 11.65 15.37 7.81
CA ALA A 147 12.00 14.48 8.90
C ALA A 147 13.26 13.64 8.63
N GLY A 148 13.74 13.60 7.38
CA GLY A 148 14.95 12.88 6.98
C GLY A 148 14.84 11.35 7.08
N LEU A 149 13.63 10.80 7.05
CA LEU A 149 13.39 9.37 7.17
C LEU A 149 13.47 8.68 5.80
N PRO A 150 14.17 7.53 5.69
CA PRO A 150 14.06 6.65 4.53
C PRO A 150 12.61 6.31 4.25
N THR A 151 12.18 6.47 2.99
CA THR A 151 10.75 6.33 2.65
C THR A 151 10.59 5.65 1.29
N VAL A 152 9.61 4.74 1.22
CA VAL A 152 9.16 4.12 -0.03
C VAL A 152 7.66 4.38 -0.22
N PHE A 153 7.28 4.82 -1.42
CA PHE A 153 5.89 5.13 -1.76
C PHE A 153 5.22 3.94 -2.47
N GLY A 154 3.96 3.71 -2.18
CA GLY A 154 3.06 2.82 -2.90
C GLY A 154 2.21 3.63 -3.86
N GLY A 155 2.43 3.41 -5.15
CA GLY A 155 2.00 4.28 -6.22
C GLY A 155 3.05 5.36 -6.52
N ARG A 156 3.13 5.78 -7.78
CA ARG A 156 4.02 6.86 -8.21
C ARG A 156 3.51 8.19 -7.61
N PRO A 157 4.26 8.85 -6.72
CA PRO A 157 3.81 10.11 -6.16
C PRO A 157 3.83 11.21 -7.24
N HIS A 158 2.80 12.05 -7.25
CA HIS A 158 2.82 13.29 -8.03
C HIS A 158 3.24 14.43 -7.10
N TRP A 159 4.36 15.08 -7.43
CA TRP A 159 4.95 16.06 -6.51
C TRP A 159 5.70 17.13 -7.29
N ASN A 160 5.42 18.38 -6.96
CA ASN A 160 6.01 19.56 -7.60
C ASN A 160 7.51 19.76 -7.27
N GLY A 161 8.12 18.93 -6.43
CA GLY A 161 9.51 19.01 -6.02
C GLY A 161 10.51 18.21 -6.87
N GLY A 162 10.03 17.57 -7.94
CA GLY A 162 10.82 16.66 -8.78
C GLY A 162 10.76 15.21 -8.26
N GLU A 163 10.76 14.25 -9.18
CA GLU A 163 10.74 12.82 -8.87
C GLU A 163 12.13 12.27 -8.53
N ASP A 164 13.17 13.12 -8.57
CA ASP A 164 14.55 12.71 -8.39
C ASP A 164 14.81 12.17 -6.97
N GLY A 165 15.25 10.93 -6.92
CA GLY A 165 15.58 10.25 -5.65
C GLY A 165 14.40 9.69 -4.88
N VAL A 166 13.16 9.77 -5.41
CA VAL A 166 11.97 9.18 -4.77
C VAL A 166 11.86 7.71 -5.13
N ARG A 167 11.81 6.85 -4.09
CA ARG A 167 11.58 5.41 -4.27
C ARG A 167 10.10 5.08 -4.21
N TYR A 168 9.60 4.33 -5.20
CA TYR A 168 8.21 3.87 -5.20
C TYR A 168 8.05 2.47 -5.80
N VAL A 169 6.96 1.83 -5.44
CA VAL A 169 6.45 0.61 -6.08
C VAL A 169 5.07 0.94 -6.61
N ASP A 170 4.85 0.74 -7.89
CA ASP A 170 3.57 0.95 -8.57
C ASP A 170 3.19 -0.26 -9.40
N THR A 171 2.05 -0.24 -10.03
CA THR A 171 1.60 -1.21 -11.02
C THR A 171 1.44 -0.53 -12.37
N ASP A 172 1.47 -1.30 -13.47
CA ASP A 172 1.23 -0.75 -14.81
C ASP A 172 -0.25 -0.37 -15.00
N ASN A 173 -0.65 0.71 -14.33
CA ASN A 173 -2.01 1.25 -14.37
C ASN A 173 -2.44 1.60 -15.79
N ARG A 174 -1.55 2.27 -16.54
CA ARG A 174 -1.83 2.70 -17.92
C ARG A 174 -1.91 1.53 -18.89
N GLY A 175 -1.00 0.56 -18.78
CA GLY A 175 -1.01 -0.67 -19.59
C GLY A 175 -2.23 -1.53 -19.31
N GLY A 176 -2.55 -1.74 -18.05
CA GLY A 176 -3.75 -2.50 -17.63
C GLY A 176 -5.04 -1.88 -18.14
N ALA A 177 -5.17 -0.55 -18.08
CA ALA A 177 -6.33 0.15 -18.65
C ALA A 177 -6.43 -0.03 -20.17
N ARG A 178 -5.29 0.07 -20.88
CA ARG A 178 -5.26 -0.24 -22.33
C ARG A 178 -5.73 -1.66 -22.64
N ASP A 179 -5.31 -2.64 -21.85
CA ASP A 179 -5.68 -4.03 -22.06
C ASP A 179 -7.16 -4.28 -21.77
N ALA A 180 -7.73 -3.64 -20.74
CA ALA A 180 -9.16 -3.65 -20.43
C ALA A 180 -9.99 -3.11 -21.62
N VAL A 181 -9.62 -1.94 -22.13
CA VAL A 181 -10.34 -1.29 -23.24
C VAL A 181 -10.19 -2.06 -24.54
N ARG A 182 -8.99 -2.55 -24.88
CA ARG A 182 -8.77 -3.41 -26.05
C ARG A 182 -9.58 -4.70 -26.00
N HIS A 183 -9.74 -5.27 -24.80
CA HIS A 183 -10.59 -6.43 -24.63
C HIS A 183 -12.05 -6.09 -24.98
N LEU A 184 -12.60 -4.98 -24.47
CA LEU A 184 -13.96 -4.53 -24.81
C LEU A 184 -14.14 -4.31 -26.33
N LEU A 185 -13.15 -3.66 -26.97
CA LEU A 185 -13.16 -3.48 -28.44
C LEU A 185 -13.14 -4.82 -29.18
N SER A 186 -12.37 -5.82 -28.68
CA SER A 186 -12.31 -7.15 -29.30
C SER A 186 -13.62 -7.94 -29.23
N LEU A 187 -14.50 -7.56 -28.29
CA LEU A 187 -15.88 -8.06 -28.18
C LEU A 187 -16.87 -7.32 -29.08
N GLY A 188 -16.39 -6.39 -29.93
CA GLY A 188 -17.21 -5.57 -30.81
C GLY A 188 -17.89 -4.38 -30.13
N ARG A 189 -17.52 -4.05 -28.88
CA ARG A 189 -18.04 -2.86 -28.20
C ARG A 189 -17.36 -1.60 -28.74
N SER A 190 -18.12 -0.53 -28.92
CA SER A 190 -17.62 0.70 -29.56
C SER A 190 -17.98 1.99 -28.80
N ARG A 191 -18.99 1.95 -27.93
CA ARG A 191 -19.44 3.07 -27.11
C ARG A 191 -19.08 2.76 -25.64
N ILE A 192 -17.75 2.74 -25.40
CA ILE A 192 -17.19 2.34 -24.13
C ILE A 192 -17.12 3.55 -23.21
N ALA A 193 -17.79 3.48 -22.07
CA ALA A 193 -17.67 4.48 -21.01
C ALA A 193 -16.55 4.14 -20.04
N HIS A 194 -16.01 5.16 -19.35
CA HIS A 194 -15.05 5.00 -18.28
C HIS A 194 -15.52 5.68 -16.99
N ILE A 195 -15.59 4.90 -15.91
CA ILE A 195 -15.76 5.43 -14.54
C ILE A 195 -14.37 5.52 -13.94
N THR A 196 -13.82 6.74 -13.82
CA THR A 196 -12.47 6.95 -13.28
C THR A 196 -12.46 6.77 -11.75
N GLY A 197 -11.27 6.61 -11.15
CA GLY A 197 -11.12 6.89 -9.72
C GLY A 197 -11.03 8.40 -9.46
N ALA A 198 -10.71 8.77 -8.22
CA ALA A 198 -10.42 10.14 -7.85
C ALA A 198 -9.22 10.67 -8.66
N LEU A 199 -9.43 11.69 -9.48
CA LEU A 199 -8.42 12.20 -10.43
C LEU A 199 -7.28 12.99 -9.78
N ASP A 200 -7.32 13.16 -8.48
CA ASP A 200 -6.21 13.64 -7.67
C ASP A 200 -5.27 12.52 -7.20
N GLN A 201 -5.49 11.27 -7.67
CA GLN A 201 -4.59 10.13 -7.47
C GLN A 201 -3.98 9.68 -8.80
N THR A 202 -2.65 9.49 -8.83
CA THR A 202 -1.90 9.14 -10.05
C THR A 202 -2.39 7.84 -10.70
N SER A 203 -2.82 6.86 -9.92
CA SER A 203 -3.38 5.61 -10.44
C SER A 203 -4.65 5.82 -11.26
N ALA A 204 -5.52 6.75 -10.84
CA ALA A 204 -6.73 7.10 -11.59
C ALA A 204 -6.40 7.85 -12.88
N VAL A 205 -5.46 8.79 -12.80
CA VAL A 205 -4.97 9.53 -13.98
C VAL A 205 -4.35 8.59 -15.00
N ASP A 206 -3.48 7.68 -14.58
CA ASP A 206 -2.83 6.70 -15.46
C ASP A 206 -3.84 5.75 -16.11
N ARG A 207 -4.89 5.31 -15.37
CA ARG A 207 -5.97 4.48 -15.94
C ARG A 207 -6.81 5.25 -16.95
N LEU A 208 -7.10 6.52 -16.69
CA LEU A 208 -7.80 7.39 -17.65
C LEU A 208 -6.95 7.64 -18.90
N ASP A 209 -5.65 7.86 -18.74
CA ASP A 209 -4.74 8.02 -19.87
C ASP A 209 -4.64 6.73 -20.69
N GLY A 210 -4.57 5.57 -20.04
CA GLY A 210 -4.60 4.28 -20.70
C GLY A 210 -5.90 4.04 -21.49
N PHE A 211 -7.03 4.46 -20.95
CA PHE A 211 -8.31 4.48 -21.66
C PHE A 211 -8.25 5.38 -22.89
N ARG A 212 -7.76 6.61 -22.77
CA ARG A 212 -7.62 7.59 -23.87
C ARG A 212 -6.62 7.15 -24.93
N ASP A 213 -5.55 6.42 -24.57
CA ASP A 213 -4.59 5.88 -25.53
C ASP A 213 -5.24 4.94 -26.57
N VAL A 214 -6.35 4.30 -26.21
CA VAL A 214 -7.08 3.37 -27.06
C VAL A 214 -8.31 4.01 -27.67
N MET A 215 -8.96 4.93 -26.94
CA MET A 215 -10.18 5.64 -27.32
C MET A 215 -9.86 7.12 -27.57
N ALA A 216 -8.97 7.41 -28.55
CA ALA A 216 -8.38 8.74 -28.79
C ALA A 216 -9.43 9.86 -28.98
N ASP A 217 -10.56 9.57 -29.63
CA ASP A 217 -11.64 10.52 -29.89
C ASP A 217 -12.83 10.32 -28.93
N THR A 218 -12.55 10.03 -27.65
CA THR A 218 -13.59 9.76 -26.68
C THR A 218 -14.49 10.97 -26.46
N ASP A 219 -15.79 10.76 -26.66
CA ASP A 219 -16.81 11.71 -26.22
C ASP A 219 -16.70 11.94 -24.70
N PRO A 220 -16.46 13.19 -24.24
CA PRO A 220 -16.39 13.48 -22.80
C PRO A 220 -17.64 13.01 -22.01
N ALA A 221 -18.78 12.89 -22.67
CA ALA A 221 -20.00 12.37 -22.06
C ALA A 221 -19.93 10.87 -21.67
N LEU A 222 -18.89 10.15 -22.13
CA LEU A 222 -18.62 8.74 -21.77
C LEU A 222 -17.63 8.61 -20.59
N VAL A 223 -17.16 9.71 -20.00
CA VAL A 223 -16.27 9.66 -18.84
C VAL A 223 -16.98 10.29 -17.65
N GLU A 224 -16.97 9.60 -16.53
CA GLU A 224 -17.52 10.06 -15.25
C GLU A 224 -16.56 9.78 -14.11
N GLU A 225 -16.44 10.73 -13.18
CA GLU A 225 -15.52 10.61 -12.05
C GLU A 225 -16.17 9.84 -10.89
N GLY A 226 -15.44 8.85 -10.38
CA GLY A 226 -15.70 8.15 -9.13
C GLY A 226 -14.63 8.46 -8.08
N ASP A 227 -14.71 7.76 -6.96
CA ASP A 227 -13.78 7.90 -5.83
C ASP A 227 -13.29 6.54 -5.30
N PHE A 228 -13.30 5.53 -6.17
CA PHE A 228 -12.99 4.13 -5.86
C PHE A 228 -13.99 3.40 -4.95
N THR A 229 -15.10 4.02 -4.54
CA THR A 229 -16.15 3.36 -3.75
C THR A 229 -17.25 2.75 -4.63
N ALA A 230 -17.93 1.72 -4.12
CA ALA A 230 -19.07 1.14 -4.82
C ALA A 230 -20.23 2.14 -5.00
N ALA A 231 -20.42 3.06 -4.05
CA ALA A 231 -21.42 4.10 -4.12
C ALA A 231 -21.15 5.09 -5.26
N SER A 232 -19.91 5.50 -5.45
CA SER A 232 -19.53 6.39 -6.54
C SER A 232 -19.67 5.70 -7.91
N GLY A 233 -19.30 4.41 -8.00
CA GLY A 233 -19.50 3.62 -9.22
C GLY A 233 -20.96 3.49 -9.62
N GLU A 234 -21.85 3.30 -8.65
CA GLU A 234 -23.30 3.24 -8.87
C GLU A 234 -23.86 4.60 -9.33
N ARG A 235 -23.46 5.69 -8.68
CA ARG A 235 -23.83 7.07 -9.07
C ARG A 235 -23.34 7.37 -10.49
N ALA A 236 -22.04 7.18 -10.74
CA ALA A 236 -21.44 7.46 -12.04
C ALA A 236 -22.12 6.68 -13.17
N MET A 237 -22.45 5.41 -12.94
CA MET A 237 -23.15 4.60 -13.94
C MET A 237 -24.55 5.12 -14.25
N ARG A 238 -25.32 5.57 -13.26
CA ARG A 238 -26.64 6.18 -13.49
C ARG A 238 -26.53 7.46 -14.33
N GLU A 239 -25.53 8.30 -14.05
CA GLU A 239 -25.29 9.53 -14.82
C GLU A 239 -24.87 9.25 -16.25
N LEU A 240 -23.99 8.25 -16.46
CA LEU A 240 -23.60 7.79 -17.78
C LEU A 240 -24.81 7.28 -18.60
N LEU A 241 -25.66 6.46 -18.00
CA LEU A 241 -26.89 5.97 -18.66
C LEU A 241 -27.87 7.08 -19.00
N GLY A 242 -27.96 8.11 -18.16
CA GLY A 242 -28.79 9.28 -18.43
C GLY A 242 -28.28 10.13 -19.62
N ARG A 243 -26.96 10.28 -19.76
CA ARG A 243 -26.34 11.06 -20.85
C ARG A 243 -26.16 10.25 -22.13
N ARG A 244 -25.79 9.00 -22.00
CA ARG A 244 -25.45 8.08 -23.11
C ARG A 244 -26.16 6.73 -22.91
N PRO A 245 -27.48 6.69 -23.12
CA PRO A 245 -28.26 5.45 -22.99
C PRO A 245 -27.87 4.40 -24.04
N ASP A 246 -27.10 4.76 -25.04
CA ASP A 246 -26.61 3.89 -26.11
C ASP A 246 -25.24 3.27 -25.80
N LEU A 247 -24.62 3.53 -24.64
CA LEU A 247 -23.36 2.90 -24.27
C LEU A 247 -23.49 1.38 -24.26
N ASP A 248 -22.43 0.67 -24.67
CA ASP A 248 -22.42 -0.79 -24.83
C ASP A 248 -21.32 -1.48 -24.01
N ALA A 249 -20.47 -0.70 -23.33
CA ALA A 249 -19.49 -1.21 -22.36
C ALA A 249 -19.07 -0.15 -21.36
N VAL A 250 -18.52 -0.61 -20.22
CA VAL A 250 -17.95 0.22 -19.17
C VAL A 250 -16.64 -0.38 -18.70
N PHE A 251 -15.58 0.45 -18.67
CA PHE A 251 -14.37 0.20 -17.89
C PHE A 251 -14.46 0.99 -16.59
N ALA A 252 -14.58 0.31 -15.46
CA ALA A 252 -14.56 0.93 -14.13
C ALA A 252 -13.15 0.91 -13.57
N GLY A 253 -12.72 2.02 -12.95
CA GLY A 253 -11.37 2.23 -12.45
C GLY A 253 -10.96 1.26 -11.32
N ASN A 254 -11.93 0.61 -10.63
CA ASN A 254 -11.67 -0.53 -9.75
C ASN A 254 -12.88 -1.46 -9.63
N ASP A 255 -12.71 -2.59 -8.92
CA ASP A 255 -13.74 -3.62 -8.77
C ASP A 255 -14.93 -3.17 -7.89
N LEU A 256 -14.68 -2.30 -6.91
CA LEU A 256 -15.75 -1.74 -6.09
C LEU A 256 -16.68 -0.87 -6.93
N MET A 257 -16.14 0.04 -7.73
CA MET A 257 -16.93 0.86 -8.65
C MET A 257 -17.62 -0.01 -9.71
N ALA A 258 -16.94 -1.06 -10.22
CA ALA A 258 -17.56 -2.00 -11.14
C ALA A 258 -18.77 -2.71 -10.52
N ALA A 259 -18.68 -3.14 -9.24
CA ALA A 259 -19.80 -3.72 -8.52
C ALA A 259 -20.97 -2.73 -8.35
N GLY A 260 -20.66 -1.45 -8.09
CA GLY A 260 -21.65 -0.37 -8.10
C GLY A 260 -22.31 -0.18 -9.46
N ALA A 261 -21.51 -0.16 -10.52
CA ALA A 261 -22.00 -0.03 -11.91
C ALA A 261 -22.90 -1.20 -12.31
N LEU A 262 -22.55 -2.44 -11.95
CA LEU A 262 -23.39 -3.62 -12.18
C LEU A 262 -24.76 -3.50 -11.49
N ARG A 263 -24.80 -2.91 -10.29
CA ARG A 263 -26.06 -2.65 -9.58
C ARG A 263 -26.94 -1.65 -10.33
N ALA A 264 -26.37 -0.52 -10.75
CA ALA A 264 -27.08 0.50 -11.51
C ALA A 264 -27.60 -0.05 -12.86
N LEU A 265 -26.78 -0.84 -13.59
CA LEU A 265 -27.19 -1.47 -14.84
C LEU A 265 -28.39 -2.40 -14.65
N ARG A 266 -28.37 -3.24 -13.62
CA ARG A 266 -29.48 -4.13 -13.28
C ARG A 266 -30.75 -3.36 -12.96
N GLU A 267 -30.67 -2.27 -12.19
CA GLU A 267 -31.84 -1.41 -11.87
C GLU A 267 -32.43 -0.74 -13.12
N HIS A 268 -31.61 -0.47 -14.14
CA HIS A 268 -32.04 0.07 -15.43
C HIS A 268 -32.43 -1.02 -16.46
N GLY A 269 -32.54 -2.28 -16.03
CA GLY A 269 -32.93 -3.39 -16.89
C GLY A 269 -31.91 -3.75 -17.96
N ARG A 270 -30.64 -3.34 -17.80
CA ARG A 270 -29.56 -3.69 -18.73
C ARG A 270 -28.93 -5.03 -18.34
N ARG A 271 -28.82 -5.93 -19.29
CA ARG A 271 -28.18 -7.24 -19.11
C ARG A 271 -26.66 -7.11 -19.30
N VAL A 272 -25.92 -7.73 -18.41
CA VAL A 272 -24.46 -7.83 -18.50
C VAL A 272 -24.10 -9.28 -18.77
N PRO A 273 -23.31 -9.60 -19.80
CA PRO A 273 -22.61 -8.69 -20.74
C PRO A 273 -23.43 -8.32 -21.99
N ASP A 274 -24.63 -8.85 -22.20
CA ASP A 274 -25.36 -8.80 -23.47
C ASP A 274 -25.56 -7.37 -23.98
N ASP A 275 -26.19 -6.52 -23.15
CA ASP A 275 -26.48 -5.11 -23.47
C ASP A 275 -25.29 -4.21 -23.17
N VAL A 276 -24.60 -4.43 -22.03
CA VAL A 276 -23.44 -3.65 -21.59
C VAL A 276 -22.39 -4.59 -20.99
N ALA A 277 -21.19 -4.64 -21.57
CA ALA A 277 -20.06 -5.36 -20.99
C ALA A 277 -19.37 -4.52 -19.89
N VAL A 278 -18.88 -5.15 -18.82
CA VAL A 278 -18.23 -4.45 -17.71
C VAL A 278 -16.86 -5.06 -17.41
N VAL A 279 -15.83 -4.20 -17.31
CA VAL A 279 -14.49 -4.58 -16.88
C VAL A 279 -14.10 -3.72 -15.67
N GLY A 280 -13.54 -4.35 -14.64
CA GLY A 280 -12.99 -3.71 -13.45
C GLY A 280 -11.46 -3.62 -13.45
N PHE A 281 -10.91 -3.31 -12.28
CA PHE A 281 -9.46 -3.28 -12.00
C PHE A 281 -9.25 -3.71 -10.55
N ASP A 282 -8.13 -4.39 -10.23
CA ASP A 282 -7.62 -4.91 -8.95
C ASP A 282 -7.71 -6.43 -8.80
N ASP A 283 -8.69 -7.11 -9.36
CA ASP A 283 -9.06 -8.52 -9.11
C ASP A 283 -9.26 -8.80 -7.61
N MET A 284 -10.13 -8.02 -7.01
CA MET A 284 -10.45 -8.09 -5.58
C MET A 284 -11.32 -9.29 -5.28
N LEU A 285 -10.71 -10.40 -4.92
CA LEU A 285 -11.45 -11.53 -4.38
C LEU A 285 -11.91 -11.19 -2.92
N PRO A 286 -13.14 -11.42 -2.51
CA PRO A 286 -14.21 -12.14 -3.21
C PRO A 286 -15.09 -11.27 -4.14
N ILE A 287 -14.89 -9.94 -4.23
CA ILE A 287 -15.76 -9.03 -4.99
C ILE A 287 -15.91 -9.50 -6.43
N ALA A 288 -14.79 -9.67 -7.14
CA ALA A 288 -14.81 -10.02 -8.56
C ALA A 288 -15.47 -11.38 -8.86
N GLU A 289 -15.46 -12.32 -7.91
CA GLU A 289 -16.11 -13.63 -8.06
C GLU A 289 -17.56 -13.65 -7.60
N GLN A 290 -17.96 -12.77 -6.68
CA GLN A 290 -19.29 -12.73 -6.09
C GLN A 290 -20.23 -11.73 -6.76
N THR A 291 -19.74 -10.90 -7.68
CA THR A 291 -20.63 -10.09 -8.53
C THR A 291 -21.45 -10.99 -9.45
N GLU A 292 -22.59 -10.50 -9.87
CA GLU A 292 -23.48 -11.19 -10.80
C GLU A 292 -23.74 -10.32 -12.04
N PRO A 293 -23.13 -10.73 -13.19
CA PRO A 293 -22.20 -11.86 -13.40
C PRO A 293 -20.82 -11.63 -12.77
N PRO A 294 -19.99 -12.73 -12.59
CA PRO A 294 -18.59 -12.61 -12.15
C PRO A 294 -17.78 -11.66 -13.02
N LEU A 295 -17.01 -10.78 -12.37
CA LEU A 295 -16.39 -9.61 -12.99
C LEU A 295 -15.09 -9.94 -13.72
N THR A 296 -15.03 -9.64 -15.02
CA THR A 296 -13.79 -9.49 -15.78
C THR A 296 -13.04 -8.27 -15.26
N THR A 297 -11.76 -8.41 -14.93
CA THR A 297 -11.00 -7.35 -14.26
C THR A 297 -9.50 -7.45 -14.55
N VAL A 298 -8.77 -6.36 -14.36
CA VAL A 298 -7.32 -6.34 -14.43
C VAL A 298 -6.75 -6.68 -13.06
N ARG A 299 -6.00 -7.77 -12.96
CA ARG A 299 -5.33 -8.21 -11.72
C ARG A 299 -4.05 -7.45 -11.52
N GLN A 300 -3.90 -6.86 -10.34
CA GLN A 300 -2.63 -6.41 -9.78
C GLN A 300 -2.28 -7.18 -8.50
N ASP A 301 -1.00 -7.48 -8.29
CA ASP A 301 -0.56 -8.17 -7.07
C ASP A 301 -0.30 -7.18 -5.94
N ILE A 302 -1.39 -6.79 -5.27
CA ILE A 302 -1.38 -5.78 -4.21
C ILE A 302 -0.56 -6.27 -3.00
N GLU A 303 -0.61 -7.57 -2.68
CA GLU A 303 0.16 -8.13 -1.57
C GLU A 303 1.66 -8.11 -1.87
N GLU A 304 2.07 -8.45 -3.11
CA GLU A 304 3.47 -8.36 -3.53
C GLU A 304 3.94 -6.90 -3.59
N MET A 305 3.08 -5.97 -4.03
CA MET A 305 3.39 -4.54 -3.99
C MET A 305 3.76 -4.09 -2.57
N GLY A 306 2.93 -4.44 -1.57
CA GLY A 306 3.21 -4.14 -0.17
C GLY A 306 4.49 -4.80 0.34
N ARG A 307 4.72 -6.07 -0.01
CA ARG A 307 5.93 -6.81 0.34
C ARG A 307 7.19 -6.17 -0.25
N LEU A 308 7.13 -5.78 -1.52
CA LEU A 308 8.26 -5.15 -2.20
C LEU A 308 8.57 -3.77 -1.63
N MET A 309 7.54 -2.96 -1.29
CA MET A 309 7.75 -1.68 -0.58
C MET A 309 8.55 -1.88 0.71
N ALA A 310 8.14 -2.83 1.56
CA ALA A 310 8.83 -3.13 2.82
C ALA A 310 10.25 -3.62 2.59
N ARG A 311 10.46 -4.50 1.61
CA ARG A 311 11.80 -5.03 1.25
C ARG A 311 12.74 -3.94 0.78
N LEU A 312 12.28 -3.00 -0.06
CA LEU A 312 13.07 -1.87 -0.52
C LEU A 312 13.46 -0.97 0.65
N LEU A 313 12.53 -0.65 1.54
CA LEU A 313 12.81 0.15 2.72
C LEU A 313 13.81 -0.52 3.66
N LEU A 314 13.62 -1.81 3.98
CA LEU A 314 14.53 -2.55 4.86
C LEU A 314 15.95 -2.58 4.33
N ARG A 315 16.13 -2.72 3.00
CA ARG A 315 17.44 -2.61 2.36
C ARG A 315 18.10 -1.26 2.61
N ASP A 316 17.33 -0.17 2.53
CA ASP A 316 17.84 1.19 2.78
C ASP A 316 18.24 1.42 4.24
N LEU A 317 17.63 0.64 5.15
CA LEU A 317 17.92 0.68 6.58
C LEU A 317 19.14 -0.16 6.98
N GLU A 318 19.68 -1.02 6.09
CA GLU A 318 20.87 -1.82 6.40
C GLU A 318 22.13 -0.96 6.54
N PRO A 319 22.97 -1.22 7.57
CA PRO A 319 24.22 -0.48 7.75
C PRO A 319 25.18 -0.71 6.58
N GLY A 320 25.69 0.36 5.99
CA GLY A 320 26.68 0.28 4.91
C GLY A 320 26.10 0.23 3.50
N THR A 321 24.80 0.22 3.34
CA THR A 321 24.15 0.50 2.08
C THR A 321 24.20 2.03 1.90
N ALA A 322 25.26 2.54 1.26
CA ALA A 322 25.22 3.91 0.78
C ALA A 322 23.98 4.05 -0.12
N PRO A 323 23.25 5.18 -0.10
CA PRO A 323 22.29 5.48 -1.14
C PRO A 323 22.97 5.18 -2.46
N ASP A 324 22.34 4.40 -3.32
CA ASP A 324 22.92 4.02 -4.61
C ASP A 324 23.14 5.31 -5.42
N GLU A 325 24.31 5.95 -5.25
CA GLU A 325 24.71 7.16 -5.98
C GLU A 325 24.83 6.88 -7.49
N THR A 326 24.77 5.60 -7.89
CA THR A 326 24.72 5.16 -9.29
C THR A 326 23.29 5.01 -9.82
N ALA A 327 22.25 5.08 -8.97
CA ALA A 327 20.89 5.33 -9.41
C ALA A 327 20.88 6.76 -9.97
N GLY A 328 21.15 6.87 -11.28
CA GLY A 328 21.23 8.15 -11.98
C GLY A 328 20.00 9.00 -11.69
N ALA A 329 20.15 10.32 -11.80
CA ALA A 329 19.12 11.31 -11.61
C ALA A 329 17.82 10.91 -12.35
N GLY A 330 16.92 10.20 -11.65
CA GLY A 330 15.65 9.71 -12.14
C GLY A 330 14.88 8.96 -11.06
N PRO A 331 13.56 8.83 -11.16
CA PRO A 331 12.75 8.13 -10.19
C PRO A 331 13.13 6.65 -10.13
N SER A 332 13.54 6.18 -8.95
CA SER A 332 13.84 4.75 -8.71
C SER A 332 12.54 4.00 -8.43
N GLY A 333 11.67 3.92 -9.45
CA GLY A 333 10.39 3.23 -9.37
C GLY A 333 10.45 1.79 -9.85
N VAL A 334 9.80 0.90 -9.12
CA VAL A 334 9.51 -0.47 -9.58
C VAL A 334 8.05 -0.53 -9.99
N VAL A 335 7.80 -0.89 -11.26
CA VAL A 335 6.44 -1.05 -11.79
C VAL A 335 6.16 -2.53 -11.96
N LEU A 336 5.17 -3.04 -11.23
CA LEU A 336 4.72 -4.42 -11.32
C LEU A 336 3.79 -4.62 -12.52
N PRO A 337 3.91 -5.76 -13.23
CA PRO A 337 3.00 -6.07 -14.31
C PRO A 337 1.59 -6.37 -13.80
N VAL A 338 0.61 -6.14 -14.66
CA VAL A 338 -0.79 -6.48 -14.43
C VAL A 338 -1.29 -7.49 -15.48
N THR A 339 -2.41 -8.13 -15.23
CA THR A 339 -2.96 -9.15 -16.16
C THR A 339 -4.47 -9.07 -16.19
N LEU A 340 -5.06 -9.08 -17.39
CA LEU A 340 -6.50 -9.19 -17.56
C LEU A 340 -7.00 -10.59 -17.19
N VAL A 341 -7.93 -10.67 -16.25
CA VAL A 341 -8.63 -11.90 -15.85
C VAL A 341 -10.03 -11.86 -16.39
N ARG A 342 -10.32 -12.73 -17.37
CA ARG A 342 -11.62 -12.80 -18.02
C ARG A 342 -12.59 -13.65 -17.22
N ARG A 343 -13.81 -13.13 -17.03
CA ARG A 343 -14.96 -13.81 -16.42
C ARG A 343 -16.22 -13.53 -17.25
N ALA A 344 -17.39 -13.57 -16.64
CA ALA A 344 -18.64 -13.52 -17.35
C ALA A 344 -19.18 -12.11 -17.63
N SER A 345 -18.60 -11.04 -17.10
CA SER A 345 -19.11 -9.67 -17.28
C SER A 345 -18.63 -8.99 -18.57
N ALA A 346 -17.60 -9.56 -19.22
CA ALA A 346 -17.07 -9.08 -20.50
C ALA A 346 -16.29 -10.18 -21.23
#